data_09eeb9b68ecea2bd23ef1c86bc94ef99
#
_entry.id   09eeb9b68ecea2bd23ef1c86bc94ef99
#
_cell.length_a   1.000
_cell.length_b   1.000
_cell.length_c   1.000
_cell.angle_alpha   90.00
_cell.angle_beta   90.00
_cell.angle_gamma   90.00
#
_symmetry.space_group_name_H-M   'P 1'
#
loop_
_entity.id
_entity.type
_entity.pdbx_description
1 polymer ?
#
loop_
_entity_poly.entity_id
_entity_poly.type
_entity_poly.pdbx_seq_one_letter_code
_entity_poly.pdbx_strand_id
1 'polypeptide(L)'
;LSSSVSLVSDVIDYRINNIDTWQNFDGASSDAITAVLELRTTTNNPASSPTWSGWSPFLVGDYHARGYEFRVIVTNSDSTYNISITALAVTVDMPDRVEKANDLSVASSSTAVSFGSNFKAVPVIGVTMQDSNSGDYFRVTSKARTGFTVQCFNSSNTGIVRSINWQAVGYGK
;
A
#
# COMPACT_ATOMS: atom_id res chain seq x y z
N LEU A 1 0.45 -4.25 -6.81
CA LEU A 1 1.66 -3.49 -7.18
C LEU A 1 1.53 -2.95 -8.59
N SER A 2 1.95 -1.73 -8.81
CA SER A 2 2.11 -1.12 -10.13
C SER A 2 3.47 -0.42 -10.22
N SER A 3 3.97 -0.22 -11.42
CA SER A 3 5.24 0.46 -11.64
C SER A 3 5.18 1.34 -12.90
N SER A 4 6.06 2.30 -12.97
CA SER A 4 6.31 3.09 -14.18
C SER A 4 7.81 3.25 -14.38
N VAL A 5 8.25 3.12 -15.63
CA VAL A 5 9.61 3.40 -16.08
C VAL A 5 9.48 4.31 -17.27
N SER A 6 10.16 5.44 -17.24
CA SER A 6 10.26 6.35 -18.38
C SER A 6 11.68 6.30 -18.91
N LEU A 7 11.82 5.99 -20.18
CA LEU A 7 13.08 5.93 -20.89
C LEU A 7 13.14 7.06 -21.91
N VAL A 8 14.29 7.66 -22.04
CA VAL A 8 14.64 8.53 -23.16
C VAL A 8 15.67 7.81 -23.99
N SER A 9 15.33 7.55 -25.25
CA SER A 9 16.24 7.02 -26.25
C SER A 9 16.53 8.07 -27.28
N ASP A 10 17.68 7.97 -27.95
CA ASP A 10 18.02 8.77 -29.10
C ASP A 10 18.03 10.29 -28.86
N VAL A 11 18.69 10.72 -27.78
CA VAL A 11 18.96 12.14 -27.53
C VAL A 11 20.17 12.55 -28.38
N ILE A 12 19.97 13.44 -29.32
CA ILE A 12 20.98 13.90 -30.29
C ILE A 12 22.29 14.39 -29.62
N ASP A 13 22.17 15.07 -28.49
CA ASP A 13 23.29 15.61 -27.72
C ASP A 13 24.22 14.55 -27.10
N TYR A 14 23.77 13.31 -27.04
CA TYR A 14 24.53 12.20 -26.46
C TYR A 14 25.05 11.22 -27.52
N ARG A 15 24.78 11.46 -28.81
CA ARG A 15 25.29 10.61 -29.85
C ARG A 15 26.78 10.89 -30.09
N ILE A 16 27.57 9.85 -30.08
CA ILE A 16 29.03 9.93 -30.24
C ILE A 16 29.51 9.60 -31.66
N ASN A 17 28.62 9.05 -32.49
CA ASN A 17 28.94 8.66 -33.86
C ASN A 17 28.70 9.81 -34.85
N ASN A 18 29.43 9.81 -35.96
CA ASN A 18 29.24 10.81 -37.00
C ASN A 18 27.83 10.79 -37.57
N ILE A 19 27.29 11.97 -37.85
CA ILE A 19 25.93 12.16 -38.37
C ILE A 19 25.66 11.34 -39.64
N ASP A 20 26.67 11.15 -40.49
CA ASP A 20 26.57 10.36 -41.72
C ASP A 20 26.30 8.88 -41.49
N THR A 21 26.49 8.40 -40.26
CA THR A 21 26.24 6.99 -39.89
C THR A 21 24.88 6.79 -39.27
N TRP A 22 24.10 7.87 -39.07
CA TRP A 22 22.80 7.76 -38.44
C TRP A 22 21.73 7.27 -39.43
N GLN A 23 21.09 6.19 -39.12
CA GLN A 23 19.96 5.67 -39.91
C GLN A 23 18.70 6.53 -39.73
N ASN A 24 18.56 7.14 -38.57
CA ASN A 24 17.42 7.99 -38.20
C ASN A 24 17.93 9.26 -37.53
N PHE A 25 17.50 10.41 -38.03
CA PHE A 25 17.97 11.71 -37.58
C PHE A 25 17.27 12.16 -36.29
N ASP A 26 16.01 11.79 -36.10
CA ASP A 26 15.18 12.24 -34.99
C ASP A 26 14.26 11.12 -34.49
N GLY A 27 14.33 10.87 -33.17
CA GLY A 27 13.32 10.17 -32.39
C GLY A 27 12.84 8.80 -32.88
N ALA A 28 13.70 8.03 -33.54
CA ALA A 28 13.30 6.69 -33.93
C ALA A 28 13.09 5.82 -32.68
N SER A 29 11.94 5.19 -32.60
CA SER A 29 11.74 4.13 -31.62
C SER A 29 12.74 3.02 -31.93
N SER A 30 13.61 2.72 -31.02
CA SER A 30 14.60 1.68 -31.23
C SER A 30 14.19 0.40 -30.55
N ASP A 31 13.98 -0.65 -31.33
CA ASP A 31 13.88 -2.02 -30.81
C ASP A 31 15.21 -2.50 -30.20
N ALA A 32 16.29 -1.72 -30.41
CA ALA A 32 17.60 -2.00 -29.83
C ALA A 32 17.66 -1.74 -28.33
N ILE A 33 16.73 -0.98 -27.78
CA ILE A 33 16.69 -0.63 -26.37
C ILE A 33 15.51 -1.33 -25.69
N THR A 34 15.81 -2.11 -24.65
CA THR A 34 14.76 -2.71 -23.84
C THR A 34 15.00 -2.41 -22.37
N ALA A 35 13.91 -2.22 -21.63
CA ALA A 35 13.92 -2.12 -20.18
C ALA A 35 12.94 -3.14 -19.60
N VAL A 36 13.44 -4.01 -18.76
CA VAL A 36 12.63 -5.01 -18.06
C VAL A 36 12.69 -4.73 -16.57
N LEU A 37 11.54 -4.45 -15.97
CA LEU A 37 11.40 -4.39 -14.52
C LEU A 37 11.27 -5.81 -13.99
N GLU A 38 12.10 -6.17 -13.05
CA GLU A 38 12.04 -7.46 -12.37
C GLU A 38 11.77 -7.30 -10.89
N LEU A 39 11.14 -8.32 -10.33
CA LEU A 39 10.78 -8.44 -8.93
C LEU A 39 11.36 -9.73 -8.36
N ARG A 40 11.81 -9.70 -7.10
CA ARG A 40 11.94 -10.88 -6.24
C ARG A 40 11.28 -10.64 -4.90
N THR A 41 10.85 -11.73 -4.26
CA THR A 41 10.08 -11.67 -3.03
C THR A 41 10.67 -12.56 -1.94
N THR A 42 10.31 -12.27 -0.69
CA THR A 42 10.62 -13.14 0.44
C THR A 42 9.46 -13.22 1.43
N THR A 43 9.22 -14.39 1.98
CA THR A 43 8.30 -14.61 3.11
C THR A 43 9.00 -14.49 4.46
N ASN A 44 10.34 -14.46 4.49
CA ASN A 44 11.12 -14.24 5.68
C ASN A 44 11.09 -12.77 6.12
N ASN A 45 11.62 -12.48 7.32
CA ASN A 45 11.84 -11.11 7.74
C ASN A 45 12.97 -10.47 6.90
N PRO A 46 12.72 -9.41 6.11
CA PRO A 46 13.74 -8.81 5.26
C PRO A 46 14.95 -8.26 6.01
N ALA A 47 14.78 -7.94 7.30
CA ALA A 47 15.88 -7.44 8.16
C ALA A 47 16.76 -8.54 8.77
N SER A 48 16.49 -9.83 8.49
CA SER A 48 17.15 -10.96 9.17
C SER A 48 17.69 -11.98 8.17
N SER A 49 18.56 -11.56 7.27
CA SER A 49 19.19 -12.44 6.25
C SER A 49 18.17 -13.35 5.53
N PRO A 50 17.21 -12.78 4.83
CA PRO A 50 16.12 -13.54 4.24
C PRO A 50 16.60 -14.38 3.05
N THR A 51 15.90 -15.49 2.82
CA THR A 51 16.00 -16.21 1.55
C THR A 51 15.04 -15.54 0.56
N TRP A 52 15.58 -15.08 -0.55
CA TRP A 52 14.82 -14.47 -1.64
C TRP A 52 14.46 -15.49 -2.72
N SER A 53 13.33 -15.27 -3.39
CA SER A 53 13.02 -15.97 -4.64
C SER A 53 14.03 -15.62 -5.74
N GLY A 54 14.00 -16.35 -6.84
CA GLY A 54 14.64 -15.89 -8.08
C GLY A 54 14.04 -14.58 -8.58
N TRP A 55 14.79 -13.83 -9.40
CA TRP A 55 14.28 -12.69 -10.13
C TRP A 55 13.31 -13.14 -11.22
N SER A 56 12.21 -12.44 -11.38
CA SER A 56 11.22 -12.68 -12.44
C SER A 56 10.72 -11.34 -12.98
N PRO A 57 10.29 -11.29 -14.25
CA PRO A 57 9.66 -10.10 -14.80
C PRO A 57 8.50 -9.64 -13.92
N PHE A 58 8.44 -8.36 -13.65
CA PHE A 58 7.35 -7.78 -12.87
C PHE A 58 6.07 -7.72 -13.71
N LEU A 59 5.02 -8.32 -13.20
CA LEU A 59 3.68 -8.20 -13.73
C LEU A 59 2.80 -7.48 -12.72
N VAL A 60 1.91 -6.62 -13.19
CA VAL A 60 0.91 -5.99 -12.32
C VAL A 60 -0.02 -7.06 -11.76
N GLY A 61 -0.19 -7.11 -10.45
CA GLY A 61 -1.01 -8.13 -9.80
C GLY A 61 -0.87 -8.16 -8.28
N ASP A 62 -1.46 -9.17 -7.68
CA ASP A 62 -1.43 -9.40 -6.24
C ASP A 62 -0.24 -10.28 -5.85
N TYR A 63 0.52 -9.82 -4.87
CA TYR A 63 1.70 -10.50 -4.36
C TYR A 63 1.59 -10.72 -2.85
N HIS A 64 1.86 -11.94 -2.40
CA HIS A 64 1.85 -12.32 -0.99
C HIS A 64 3.28 -12.56 -0.50
N ALA A 65 3.89 -11.54 0.09
CA ALA A 65 5.24 -11.64 0.65
C ALA A 65 5.45 -10.65 1.81
N ARG A 66 6.54 -10.81 2.56
CA ARG A 66 6.96 -9.86 3.60
C ARG A 66 7.96 -8.83 3.09
N GLY A 67 8.71 -9.16 2.05
CA GLY A 67 9.68 -8.27 1.44
C GLY A 67 9.64 -8.37 -0.07
N TYR A 68 9.95 -7.26 -0.70
CA TYR A 68 9.97 -7.08 -2.15
C TYR A 68 11.24 -6.33 -2.52
N GLU A 69 11.92 -6.80 -3.57
CA GLU A 69 13.00 -6.06 -4.20
C GLU A 69 12.73 -5.93 -5.69
N PHE A 70 13.07 -4.78 -6.22
CA PHE A 70 12.87 -4.44 -7.62
C PHE A 70 14.20 -4.10 -8.25
N ARG A 71 14.38 -4.48 -9.51
CA ARG A 71 15.47 -4.01 -10.35
C ARG A 71 14.99 -3.76 -11.78
N VAL A 72 15.63 -2.84 -12.46
CA VAL A 72 15.45 -2.63 -13.90
C VAL A 72 16.69 -3.20 -14.60
N ILE A 73 16.48 -4.06 -15.57
CA ILE A 73 17.50 -4.49 -16.51
C ILE A 73 17.29 -3.70 -17.78
N VAL A 74 18.29 -2.93 -18.15
CA VAL A 74 18.28 -2.16 -19.37
C VAL A 74 19.31 -2.78 -20.32
N THR A 75 18.89 -3.07 -21.53
CA THR A 75 19.76 -3.62 -22.58
C THR A 75 19.76 -2.66 -23.76
N ASN A 76 20.94 -2.45 -24.31
CA ASN A 76 21.12 -1.70 -25.53
C ASN A 76 21.99 -2.53 -26.48
N SER A 77 21.47 -2.87 -27.63
CA SER A 77 22.18 -3.63 -28.67
C SER A 77 22.81 -2.74 -29.77
N ASP A 78 22.56 -1.43 -29.71
CA ASP A 78 23.09 -0.45 -30.68
C ASP A 78 23.79 0.70 -29.93
N SER A 79 25.10 0.81 -30.12
CA SER A 79 25.95 1.83 -29.50
C SER A 79 25.66 3.26 -29.95
N THR A 80 24.82 3.43 -30.96
CA THR A 80 24.40 4.77 -31.44
C THR A 80 23.31 5.39 -30.55
N TYR A 81 22.69 4.61 -29.65
CA TYR A 81 21.67 5.07 -28.75
C TYR A 81 22.17 5.13 -27.31
N ASN A 82 21.76 6.16 -26.60
CA ASN A 82 21.92 6.27 -25.16
C ASN A 82 20.60 6.01 -24.43
N ILE A 83 20.73 5.56 -23.20
CA ILE A 83 19.58 5.25 -22.34
C ILE A 83 19.62 6.18 -21.13
N SER A 84 18.51 6.84 -20.87
CA SER A 84 18.30 7.60 -19.66
C SER A 84 17.01 7.12 -19.00
N ILE A 85 17.08 6.71 -17.73
CA ILE A 85 15.91 6.41 -16.92
C ILE A 85 15.53 7.71 -16.21
N THR A 86 14.42 8.32 -16.61
CA THR A 86 13.94 9.60 -16.07
C THR A 86 12.99 9.41 -14.90
N ALA A 87 12.36 8.25 -14.79
CA ALA A 87 11.50 7.92 -13.67
C ALA A 87 11.46 6.41 -13.43
N LEU A 88 11.49 6.02 -12.16
CA LEU A 88 11.23 4.66 -11.70
C LEU A 88 10.38 4.76 -10.43
N ALA A 89 9.18 4.23 -10.47
CA ALA A 89 8.30 4.19 -9.33
C ALA A 89 7.62 2.83 -9.20
N VAL A 90 7.44 2.40 -7.97
CA VAL A 90 6.63 1.22 -7.62
C VAL A 90 5.58 1.65 -6.62
N THR A 91 4.32 1.45 -6.96
CA THR A 91 3.21 1.72 -6.06
C THR A 91 2.72 0.41 -5.44
N VAL A 92 2.64 0.40 -4.12
CA VAL A 92 2.11 -0.72 -3.34
C VAL A 92 0.77 -0.31 -2.78
N ASP A 93 -0.29 -0.97 -3.23
CA ASP A 93 -1.62 -0.86 -2.64
C ASP A 93 -1.90 -2.13 -1.82
N MET A 94 -2.28 -1.93 -0.57
CA MET A 94 -2.65 -3.02 0.33
C MET A 94 -4.16 -2.98 0.56
N PRO A 95 -4.87 -4.11 0.37
CA PRO A 95 -6.31 -4.14 0.60
C PRO A 95 -6.64 -3.79 2.06
N ASP A 96 -7.72 -3.07 2.24
CA ASP A 96 -8.24 -2.75 3.55
C ASP A 96 -8.70 -4.04 4.27
N ARG A 97 -8.38 -4.10 5.55
CA ARG A 97 -8.92 -5.08 6.47
C ARG A 97 -10.07 -4.47 7.22
N VAL A 98 -11.14 -5.23 7.36
CA VAL A 98 -12.31 -4.85 8.15
C VAL A 98 -12.45 -5.79 9.33
N GLU A 99 -12.46 -5.24 10.55
CA GLU A 99 -12.93 -5.94 11.75
C GLU A 99 -14.22 -5.31 12.22
N LYS A 100 -15.14 -6.13 12.70
CA LYS A 100 -16.46 -5.68 13.15
C LYS A 100 -17.05 -6.59 14.20
N ALA A 101 -17.94 -6.05 15.00
CA ALA A 101 -18.86 -6.84 15.81
C ALA A 101 -20.23 -6.17 15.85
N ASN A 102 -21.26 -7.00 15.98
CA ASN A 102 -22.63 -6.58 16.17
C ASN A 102 -23.02 -6.78 17.64
N ASP A 103 -23.96 -5.98 18.08
CA ASP A 103 -24.64 -6.10 19.38
C ASP A 103 -23.67 -6.16 20.59
N LEU A 104 -22.55 -5.42 20.49
CA LEU A 104 -21.62 -5.30 21.62
C LEU A 104 -22.27 -4.49 22.74
N SER A 105 -22.43 -5.11 23.89
CA SER A 105 -22.90 -4.40 25.09
C SER A 105 -21.81 -3.50 25.64
N VAL A 106 -22.08 -2.20 25.68
CA VAL A 106 -21.21 -1.17 26.25
C VAL A 106 -21.65 -0.87 27.67
N ALA A 107 -20.75 -1.05 28.62
CA ALA A 107 -21.01 -0.75 30.03
C ALA A 107 -21.17 0.76 30.27
N SER A 108 -21.88 1.14 31.34
CA SER A 108 -22.07 2.55 31.71
C SER A 108 -20.76 3.28 32.03
N SER A 109 -19.72 2.58 32.49
CA SER A 109 -18.41 3.15 32.76
C SER A 109 -17.57 3.34 31.50
N SER A 110 -17.39 2.36 30.70
CA SER A 110 -16.78 2.29 29.38
C SER A 110 -16.49 0.84 29.00
N THR A 111 -16.27 0.58 27.73
CA THR A 111 -15.90 -0.76 27.25
C THR A 111 -14.69 -0.64 26.34
N ALA A 112 -13.65 -1.40 26.63
CA ALA A 112 -12.49 -1.56 25.75
C ALA A 112 -12.78 -2.62 24.70
N VAL A 113 -12.49 -2.31 23.45
CA VAL A 113 -12.60 -3.21 22.31
C VAL A 113 -11.20 -3.50 21.79
N SER A 114 -10.80 -4.75 21.79
CA SER A 114 -9.53 -5.21 21.24
C SER A 114 -9.74 -5.82 19.85
N PHE A 115 -8.86 -5.49 18.92
CA PHE A 115 -8.86 -6.11 17.59
C PHE A 115 -8.23 -7.50 17.64
N GLY A 116 -8.67 -8.41 16.80
CA GLY A 116 -8.14 -9.77 16.71
C GLY A 116 -6.67 -9.82 16.29
N SER A 117 -6.22 -8.82 15.52
CA SER A 117 -4.82 -8.58 15.23
C SER A 117 -4.55 -7.07 15.07
N ASN A 118 -3.29 -6.66 15.20
CA ASN A 118 -2.94 -5.23 15.11
C ASN A 118 -3.07 -4.71 13.68
N PHE A 119 -3.67 -3.55 13.49
CA PHE A 119 -3.58 -2.79 12.25
C PHE A 119 -2.18 -2.18 12.06
N LYS A 120 -1.78 -1.86 10.85
CA LYS A 120 -0.50 -1.19 10.57
C LYS A 120 -0.52 0.29 10.95
N ALA A 121 -1.67 0.94 10.80
CA ALA A 121 -1.95 2.29 11.28
C ALA A 121 -3.20 2.25 12.17
N VAL A 122 -3.52 3.34 12.86
CA VAL A 122 -4.79 3.46 13.59
C VAL A 122 -5.93 3.41 12.59
N PRO A 123 -6.86 2.44 12.67
CA PRO A 123 -7.95 2.30 11.71
C PRO A 123 -9.00 3.40 11.86
N VAL A 124 -9.81 3.58 10.83
CA VAL A 124 -11.05 4.34 10.91
C VAL A 124 -12.09 3.49 11.65
N ILE A 125 -12.71 4.07 12.68
CA ILE A 125 -13.69 3.38 13.51
C ILE A 125 -15.07 4.00 13.27
N GLY A 126 -16.00 3.19 12.80
CA GLY A 126 -17.42 3.48 12.72
C GLY A 126 -18.16 2.80 13.86
N VAL A 127 -19.09 3.51 14.50
CA VAL A 127 -19.94 2.99 15.57
C VAL A 127 -21.37 3.40 15.32
N THR A 128 -22.29 2.47 15.52
CA THR A 128 -23.74 2.73 15.45
C THR A 128 -24.40 2.18 16.71
N MET A 129 -25.13 3.02 17.42
CA MET A 129 -25.90 2.64 18.58
C MET A 129 -27.22 1.99 18.14
N GLN A 130 -27.58 0.87 18.72
CA GLN A 130 -28.73 0.06 18.29
C GLN A 130 -30.02 0.38 19.04
N ASP A 131 -29.93 0.69 20.34
CA ASP A 131 -31.04 0.87 21.28
C ASP A 131 -31.04 2.27 21.92
N SER A 132 -30.70 3.30 21.12
CA SER A 132 -30.60 4.68 21.61
C SER A 132 -31.97 5.32 21.87
N ASN A 133 -32.05 6.08 22.95
CA ASN A 133 -33.15 7.02 23.22
C ASN A 133 -32.79 8.42 22.73
N SER A 134 -33.79 9.30 22.71
CA SER A 134 -33.57 10.69 22.32
C SER A 134 -32.52 11.36 23.22
N GLY A 135 -31.50 11.96 22.59
CA GLY A 135 -30.39 12.62 23.28
C GLY A 135 -29.26 11.68 23.76
N ASP A 136 -29.35 10.39 23.52
CA ASP A 136 -28.22 9.48 23.75
C ASP A 136 -27.11 9.72 22.72
N TYR A 137 -25.87 9.57 23.18
CA TYR A 137 -24.69 9.68 22.33
C TYR A 137 -23.56 8.78 22.82
N PHE A 138 -22.54 8.60 22.00
CA PHE A 138 -21.35 7.85 22.40
C PHE A 138 -20.07 8.66 22.18
N ARG A 139 -19.00 8.25 22.87
CA ARG A 139 -17.64 8.72 22.67
C ARG A 139 -16.72 7.54 22.41
N VAL A 140 -15.87 7.69 21.37
CA VAL A 140 -14.78 6.77 21.11
C VAL A 140 -13.48 7.45 21.54
N THR A 141 -12.74 6.78 22.40
CA THR A 141 -11.47 7.26 22.97
C THR A 141 -10.38 6.19 22.84
N SER A 142 -9.16 6.53 23.20
CA SER A 142 -8.01 5.60 23.21
C SER A 142 -7.87 4.80 21.92
N LYS A 143 -8.10 5.46 20.77
CA LYS A 143 -7.94 4.82 19.46
C LYS A 143 -6.48 4.44 19.23
N ALA A 144 -6.24 3.16 18.98
CA ALA A 144 -4.92 2.60 18.75
C ALA A 144 -4.95 1.55 17.63
N ARG A 145 -3.79 1.08 17.22
CA ARG A 145 -3.67 -0.04 16.27
C ARG A 145 -4.21 -1.36 16.82
N THR A 146 -4.35 -1.47 18.12
CA THR A 146 -4.75 -2.68 18.86
C THR A 146 -6.21 -2.68 19.31
N GLY A 147 -6.90 -1.54 19.24
CA GLY A 147 -8.27 -1.40 19.73
C GLY A 147 -8.66 0.04 20.00
N PHE A 148 -9.80 0.20 20.66
CA PHE A 148 -10.35 1.49 21.08
C PHE A 148 -11.19 1.32 22.36
N THR A 149 -11.55 2.43 22.98
CA THR A 149 -12.51 2.45 24.09
C THR A 149 -13.76 3.21 23.66
N VAL A 150 -14.92 2.69 24.02
CA VAL A 150 -16.21 3.33 23.76
C VAL A 150 -17.01 3.45 25.03
N GLN A 151 -17.77 4.54 25.18
CA GLN A 151 -18.73 4.76 26.26
C GLN A 151 -19.97 5.44 25.71
N CYS A 152 -21.14 5.05 26.21
CA CYS A 152 -22.42 5.64 25.86
C CYS A 152 -22.92 6.53 26.99
N PHE A 153 -23.61 7.62 26.63
CA PHE A 153 -24.13 8.61 27.56
C PHE A 153 -25.57 8.98 27.19
N ASN A 154 -26.36 9.34 28.19
CA ASN A 154 -27.67 9.96 28.00
C ASN A 154 -27.55 11.48 27.82
N SER A 155 -28.68 12.15 27.62
CA SER A 155 -28.78 13.61 27.47
C SER A 155 -28.27 14.43 28.69
N SER A 156 -28.16 13.79 29.86
CA SER A 156 -27.64 14.40 31.09
C SER A 156 -26.13 14.08 31.29
N ASN A 157 -25.41 13.61 30.27
CA ASN A 157 -24.00 13.20 30.36
C ASN A 157 -23.72 12.05 31.36
N THR A 158 -24.74 11.28 31.73
CA THR A 158 -24.56 10.11 32.60
C THR A 158 -24.25 8.91 31.72
N GLY A 159 -23.23 8.13 32.10
CA GLY A 159 -22.89 6.89 31.41
C GLY A 159 -24.02 5.85 31.52
N ILE A 160 -24.38 5.24 30.42
CA ILE A 160 -25.48 4.29 30.29
C ILE A 160 -25.05 3.04 29.56
N VAL A 161 -25.75 1.94 29.84
CA VAL A 161 -25.58 0.68 29.08
C VAL A 161 -26.34 0.79 27.77
N ARG A 162 -25.67 0.49 26.64
CA ARG A 162 -26.25 0.44 25.31
C ARG A 162 -25.61 -0.67 24.48
N SER A 163 -26.32 -1.12 23.47
CA SER A 163 -25.80 -2.03 22.46
C SER A 163 -25.31 -1.25 21.26
N ILE A 164 -24.17 -1.61 20.73
CA ILE A 164 -23.58 -0.98 19.55
C ILE A 164 -23.15 -2.00 18.50
N ASN A 165 -23.22 -1.61 17.24
CA ASN A 165 -22.43 -2.22 16.18
C ASN A 165 -21.19 -1.35 15.92
N TRP A 166 -20.07 -1.97 15.66
CA TRP A 166 -18.86 -1.24 15.29
C TRP A 166 -18.13 -1.90 14.14
N GLN A 167 -17.39 -1.11 13.41
CA GLN A 167 -16.41 -1.56 12.41
C GLN A 167 -15.14 -0.75 12.48
N ALA A 168 -14.02 -1.40 12.26
CA ALA A 168 -12.70 -0.78 12.11
C ALA A 168 -12.17 -1.11 10.71
N VAL A 169 -11.83 -0.09 9.95
CA VAL A 169 -11.35 -0.22 8.57
C VAL A 169 -9.94 0.37 8.48
N GLY A 170 -9.02 -0.39 7.96
CA GLY A 170 -7.63 -0.01 7.79
C GLY A 170 -6.84 -1.17 7.18
N TYR A 171 -5.54 -1.06 7.08
CA TYR A 171 -4.72 -2.10 6.45
C TYR A 171 -3.73 -2.74 7.42
N GLY A 172 -3.28 -3.93 7.02
CA GLY A 172 -2.36 -4.79 7.76
C GLY A 172 -3.01 -6.08 8.25
N LYS A 173 -2.17 -7.04 8.49
CA LYS A 173 -2.51 -8.34 9.07
C LYS A 173 -2.32 -8.30 10.57
#